data_182adfb96659425c696a85fbd27d6e4a
#
_entry.id   182adfb96659425c696a85fbd27d6e4a
#
_cell.length_a   1.000
_cell.length_b   1.000
_cell.length_c   1.000
_cell.angle_alpha   90.00
_cell.angle_beta   90.00
_cell.angle_gamma   90.00
#
_symmetry.space_group_name_H-M   'P 1'
#
loop_
_entity.id
_entity.type
_entity.pdbx_description
1 polymer ?
#
loop_
_entity_poly.entity_id
_entity_poly.type
_entity_poly.pdbx_seq_one_letter_code
_entity_poly.pdbx_strand_id
1 'polypeptide(L)'
;MKTVSIVIPTLNEEAYLPGLLEAIRQQTRPPLEVIVADAGSSDRTVEIALQTGCQVVPGGRPARGRNAGAAVALGDILLFLDADVLPGPDFLARAIEEFDRRGLDAATCPVLPLGGNLTDAIFHQAANVFLEATRPFSPHAPGFCILSRKQTHASIGGFDEALYLSEDHDYVRRMVAQGGRFGILHVPIPVSVRRLETDGRWNVAVRYSFLAINQMMGDPFDQAVLDRYLGEYRFGHHALAAKSRWVRLVDLQQISLVTISPIRQTVGSIHQETRQLICRYDESRKTLNELFRIGMPAAIRETSLAAKKGVKGLTVKMEALINQADKS
;
A
#
# COMPACT_ATOMS: atom_id res chain seq x y z
N MET A 1 8.57 -14.51 24.44
CA MET A 1 7.90 -14.18 23.15
C MET A 1 7.72 -12.68 23.08
N LYS A 2 7.96 -12.07 21.92
CA LYS A 2 7.73 -10.62 21.75
C LYS A 2 6.25 -10.30 21.85
N THR A 3 5.92 -9.24 22.62
CA THR A 3 4.55 -8.75 22.77
C THR A 3 4.18 -7.77 21.67
N VAL A 4 2.89 -7.66 21.35
CA VAL A 4 2.39 -6.82 20.25
C VAL A 4 1.32 -5.88 20.78
N SER A 5 1.49 -4.57 20.54
CA SER A 5 0.43 -3.58 20.67
C SER A 5 -0.12 -3.25 19.29
N ILE A 6 -1.44 -3.32 19.12
CA ILE A 6 -2.11 -2.90 17.90
C ILE A 6 -2.55 -1.45 18.07
N VAL A 7 -2.22 -0.60 17.10
CA VAL A 7 -2.61 0.81 17.06
C VAL A 7 -3.49 1.05 15.84
N ILE A 8 -4.69 1.56 16.06
CA ILE A 8 -5.71 1.80 15.03
C ILE A 8 -6.07 3.29 15.02
N PRO A 9 -5.56 4.07 14.06
CA PRO A 9 -6.04 5.44 13.87
C PRO A 9 -7.47 5.42 13.31
N THR A 10 -8.37 6.20 13.90
CA THR A 10 -9.78 6.22 13.51
C THR A 10 -10.31 7.63 13.32
N LEU A 11 -11.28 7.77 12.38
CA LEU A 11 -12.18 8.91 12.27
C LEU A 11 -13.46 8.47 11.55
N ASN A 12 -14.58 8.38 12.28
CA ASN A 12 -15.89 7.94 11.77
C ASN A 12 -15.82 6.56 11.10
N GLU A 13 -15.38 5.55 11.85
CA GLU A 13 -15.18 4.17 11.38
C GLU A 13 -16.16 3.19 12.04
N GLU A 14 -17.35 3.64 12.50
CA GLU A 14 -18.35 2.77 13.13
C GLU A 14 -18.78 1.58 12.27
N ALA A 15 -18.71 1.72 10.95
CA ALA A 15 -19.08 0.67 9.99
C ALA A 15 -18.02 -0.44 9.85
N TYR A 16 -16.74 -0.15 10.12
CA TYR A 16 -15.63 -1.06 9.86
C TYR A 16 -14.94 -1.55 11.13
N LEU A 17 -14.78 -0.67 12.11
CA LEU A 17 -14.08 -0.98 13.35
C LEU A 17 -14.61 -2.24 14.07
N PRO A 18 -15.93 -2.52 14.15
CA PRO A 18 -16.43 -3.75 14.79
C PRO A 18 -15.88 -5.02 14.15
N GLY A 19 -15.81 -5.06 12.83
CA GLY A 19 -15.29 -6.21 12.08
C GLY A 19 -13.80 -6.46 12.37
N LEU A 20 -12.99 -5.41 12.39
CA LEU A 20 -11.57 -5.48 12.73
C LEU A 20 -11.38 -5.95 14.18
N LEU A 21 -12.08 -5.38 15.14
CA LEU A 21 -11.95 -5.74 16.56
C LEU A 21 -12.35 -7.20 16.82
N GLU A 22 -13.40 -7.68 16.14
CA GLU A 22 -13.77 -9.09 16.21
C GLU A 22 -12.70 -10.00 15.58
N ALA A 23 -12.13 -9.63 14.43
CA ALA A 23 -11.03 -10.37 13.82
C ALA A 23 -9.77 -10.39 14.71
N ILE A 24 -9.49 -9.31 15.45
CA ILE A 24 -8.41 -9.25 16.42
C ILE A 24 -8.70 -10.17 17.61
N ARG A 25 -9.94 -10.19 18.11
CA ARG A 25 -10.35 -11.08 19.21
C ARG A 25 -10.23 -12.56 18.86
N GLN A 26 -10.42 -12.90 17.60
CA GLN A 26 -10.33 -14.28 17.07
C GLN A 26 -8.89 -14.72 16.75
N GLN A 27 -7.87 -13.90 16.94
CA GLN A 27 -6.49 -14.28 16.66
C GLN A 27 -6.04 -15.45 17.55
N THR A 28 -5.40 -16.44 16.93
CA THR A 28 -4.79 -17.60 17.65
C THR A 28 -3.67 -17.17 18.59
N ARG A 29 -3.05 -16.04 18.30
CA ARG A 29 -2.10 -15.34 19.15
C ARG A 29 -2.69 -13.96 19.50
N PRO A 30 -3.23 -13.75 20.71
CA PRO A 30 -3.80 -12.46 21.07
C PRO A 30 -2.72 -11.38 21.13
N PRO A 31 -3.04 -10.12 20.80
CA PRO A 31 -2.16 -8.99 21.08
C PRO A 31 -2.09 -8.76 22.60
N LEU A 32 -1.08 -7.99 23.02
CA LEU A 32 -0.99 -7.51 24.41
C LEU A 32 -2.13 -6.53 24.71
N GLU A 33 -2.41 -5.66 23.77
CA GLU A 33 -3.41 -4.60 23.85
C GLU A 33 -3.83 -4.10 22.47
N VAL A 34 -4.97 -3.43 22.45
CA VAL A 34 -5.48 -2.70 21.27
C VAL A 34 -5.73 -1.24 21.67
N ILE A 35 -5.13 -0.33 20.92
CA ILE A 35 -5.18 1.11 21.16
C ILE A 35 -5.86 1.76 19.95
N VAL A 36 -6.96 2.43 20.17
CA VAL A 36 -7.69 3.22 19.17
C VAL A 36 -7.32 4.68 19.35
N ALA A 37 -6.67 5.26 18.35
CA ALA A 37 -6.27 6.66 18.32
C ALA A 37 -7.30 7.47 17.53
N ASP A 38 -8.30 8.01 18.22
CA ASP A 38 -9.46 8.64 17.60
C ASP A 38 -9.24 10.12 17.28
N ALA A 39 -9.53 10.50 16.06
CA ALA A 39 -9.34 11.87 15.55
C ALA A 39 -10.54 12.81 15.81
N GLY A 40 -11.40 12.48 16.76
CA GLY A 40 -12.61 13.24 17.10
C GLY A 40 -13.82 12.75 16.30
N SER A 41 -14.06 11.44 16.28
CA SER A 41 -15.23 10.84 15.63
C SER A 41 -16.54 11.40 16.18
N SER A 42 -17.49 11.63 15.30
CA SER A 42 -18.85 12.08 15.63
C SER A 42 -19.89 10.96 15.57
N ASP A 43 -19.48 9.78 15.15
CA ASP A 43 -20.26 8.55 15.11
C ASP A 43 -19.99 7.66 16.36
N ARG A 44 -20.38 6.41 16.32
CA ARG A 44 -20.21 5.48 17.44
C ARG A 44 -18.81 4.85 17.55
N THR A 45 -17.83 5.32 16.80
CA THR A 45 -16.46 4.75 16.77
C THR A 45 -15.86 4.62 18.17
N VAL A 46 -15.87 5.70 18.97
CA VAL A 46 -15.31 5.71 20.33
C VAL A 46 -16.10 4.80 21.26
N GLU A 47 -17.43 4.83 21.19
CA GLU A 47 -18.30 3.94 21.98
C GLU A 47 -17.97 2.47 21.72
N ILE A 48 -17.86 2.07 20.46
CA ILE A 48 -17.51 0.70 20.02
C ILE A 48 -16.15 0.28 20.57
N ALA A 49 -15.13 1.15 20.45
CA ALA A 49 -13.79 0.87 20.95
C ALA A 49 -13.79 0.62 22.47
N LEU A 50 -14.48 1.46 23.25
CA LEU A 50 -14.57 1.32 24.71
C LEU A 50 -15.33 0.06 25.12
N GLN A 51 -16.44 -0.26 24.46
CA GLN A 51 -17.24 -1.46 24.74
C GLN A 51 -16.48 -2.76 24.48
N THR A 52 -15.51 -2.75 23.56
CA THR A 52 -14.67 -3.91 23.25
C THR A 52 -13.37 -3.97 24.05
N GLY A 53 -13.20 -3.07 25.04
CA GLY A 53 -12.06 -3.07 25.94
C GLY A 53 -10.78 -2.47 25.35
N CYS A 54 -10.87 -1.70 24.26
CA CYS A 54 -9.73 -0.98 23.70
C CYS A 54 -9.36 0.21 24.57
N GLN A 55 -8.06 0.52 24.65
CA GLN A 55 -7.60 1.81 25.13
C GLN A 55 -7.87 2.86 24.06
N VAL A 56 -8.55 3.94 24.40
CA VAL A 56 -8.80 5.06 23.48
C VAL A 56 -7.91 6.23 23.85
N VAL A 57 -7.22 6.79 22.85
CA VAL A 57 -6.36 7.98 23.00
C VAL A 57 -6.76 9.05 21.99
N PRO A 58 -6.55 10.35 22.28
CA PRO A 58 -6.73 11.40 21.29
C PRO A 58 -5.77 11.21 20.12
N GLY A 59 -6.31 11.12 18.91
CA GLY A 59 -5.57 10.96 17.68
C GLY A 59 -5.43 12.27 16.87
N GLY A 60 -5.69 12.17 15.59
CA GLY A 60 -5.60 13.25 14.63
C GLY A 60 -5.41 12.67 13.23
N ARG A 61 -4.71 13.39 12.33
CA ARG A 61 -4.29 12.82 11.05
C ARG A 61 -3.55 11.48 11.26
N PRO A 62 -3.47 10.61 10.25
CA PRO A 62 -2.92 9.25 10.42
C PRO A 62 -1.57 9.20 11.12
N ALA A 63 -0.60 10.06 10.75
CA ALA A 63 0.70 10.14 11.39
C ALA A 63 0.57 10.40 12.91
N ARG A 64 -0.20 11.43 13.28
CA ARG A 64 -0.42 11.80 14.67
C ARG A 64 -1.16 10.70 15.45
N GLY A 65 -2.18 10.08 14.84
CA GLY A 65 -2.90 8.98 15.47
C GLY A 65 -2.00 7.79 15.74
N ARG A 66 -1.17 7.39 14.77
CA ARG A 66 -0.21 6.31 14.95
C ARG A 66 0.83 6.63 16.03
N ASN A 67 1.37 7.85 16.05
CA ASN A 67 2.31 8.29 17.09
C ASN A 67 1.67 8.32 18.48
N ALA A 68 0.44 8.85 18.59
CA ALA A 68 -0.28 8.92 19.86
C ALA A 68 -0.53 7.52 20.45
N GLY A 69 -0.94 6.56 19.61
CA GLY A 69 -1.09 5.17 20.03
C GLY A 69 0.25 4.52 20.40
N ALA A 70 1.30 4.75 19.61
CA ALA A 70 2.63 4.23 19.89
C ALA A 70 3.22 4.76 21.21
N ALA A 71 2.92 6.00 21.58
CA ALA A 71 3.42 6.62 22.80
C ALA A 71 2.92 5.91 24.09
N VAL A 72 1.71 5.36 24.07
CA VAL A 72 1.14 4.63 25.22
C VAL A 72 1.29 3.12 25.11
N ALA A 73 1.68 2.60 23.96
CA ALA A 73 1.84 1.17 23.70
C ALA A 73 2.90 0.54 24.60
N LEU A 74 2.62 -0.66 25.12
CA LEU A 74 3.50 -1.42 26.02
C LEU A 74 4.24 -2.55 25.31
N GLY A 75 3.78 -2.98 24.13
CA GLY A 75 4.35 -4.11 23.38
C GLY A 75 5.74 -3.83 22.82
N ASP A 76 6.50 -4.90 22.59
CA ASP A 76 7.82 -4.87 21.94
C ASP A 76 7.70 -4.51 20.45
N ILE A 77 6.58 -4.88 19.84
CA ILE A 77 6.25 -4.67 18.43
C ILE A 77 4.96 -3.84 18.36
N LEU A 78 5.00 -2.82 17.54
CA LEU A 78 3.85 -2.00 17.17
C LEU A 78 3.29 -2.53 15.85
N LEU A 79 1.99 -2.80 15.82
CA LEU A 79 1.26 -3.13 14.60
C LEU A 79 0.25 -2.02 14.34
N PHE A 80 0.52 -1.20 13.36
CA PHE A 80 -0.41 -0.18 12.89
C PHE A 80 -1.35 -0.78 11.85
N LEU A 81 -2.65 -0.70 12.10
CA LEU A 81 -3.70 -1.18 11.21
C LEU A 81 -4.71 -0.07 10.93
N ASP A 82 -5.11 0.09 9.67
CA ASP A 82 -6.29 0.90 9.35
C ASP A 82 -7.57 0.16 9.79
N ALA A 83 -8.64 0.88 10.08
CA ALA A 83 -9.87 0.31 10.65
C ALA A 83 -10.64 -0.61 9.68
N ASP A 84 -10.35 -0.54 8.38
CA ASP A 84 -11.05 -1.25 7.31
C ASP A 84 -10.30 -2.50 6.78
N VAL A 85 -9.40 -3.06 7.60
CA VAL A 85 -8.72 -4.33 7.31
C VAL A 85 -9.36 -5.50 8.08
N LEU A 86 -9.19 -6.73 7.58
CA LEU A 86 -9.76 -7.92 8.21
C LEU A 86 -8.74 -9.06 8.27
N PRO A 87 -7.82 -9.06 9.26
CA PRO A 87 -6.80 -10.09 9.39
C PRO A 87 -7.41 -11.48 9.64
N GLY A 88 -6.89 -12.51 8.96
CA GLY A 88 -7.28 -13.90 9.23
C GLY A 88 -6.88 -14.36 10.65
N PRO A 89 -7.44 -15.46 11.16
CA PRO A 89 -7.26 -15.90 12.57
C PRO A 89 -5.82 -16.20 12.97
N ASP A 90 -4.97 -16.57 12.06
CA ASP A 90 -3.54 -16.89 12.28
C ASP A 90 -2.59 -15.75 11.87
N PHE A 91 -3.12 -14.58 11.50
CA PHE A 91 -2.35 -13.46 10.97
C PHE A 91 -1.26 -13.00 11.94
N LEU A 92 -1.61 -12.69 13.21
CA LEU A 92 -0.63 -12.22 14.19
C LEU A 92 0.44 -13.26 14.48
N ALA A 93 0.07 -14.53 14.63
CA ALA A 93 1.02 -15.60 14.90
C ALA A 93 2.06 -15.70 13.78
N ARG A 94 1.62 -15.78 12.53
CA ARG A 94 2.49 -15.92 11.34
C ARG A 94 3.31 -14.65 11.07
N ALA A 95 2.65 -13.48 11.16
CA ALA A 95 3.32 -12.21 10.90
C ALA A 95 4.48 -11.97 11.89
N ILE A 96 4.26 -12.19 13.18
CA ILE A 96 5.28 -11.97 14.21
C ILE A 96 6.38 -13.01 14.13
N GLU A 97 6.05 -14.28 13.89
CA GLU A 97 7.05 -15.33 13.71
C GLU A 97 7.98 -15.00 12.52
N GLU A 98 7.41 -14.65 11.38
CA GLU A 98 8.19 -14.30 10.20
C GLU A 98 9.03 -13.03 10.41
N PHE A 99 8.43 -11.98 11.01
CA PHE A 99 9.08 -10.72 11.33
C PHE A 99 10.32 -10.92 12.20
N ASP A 100 10.21 -11.70 13.27
CA ASP A 100 11.32 -11.99 14.18
C ASP A 100 12.37 -12.91 13.54
N ARG A 101 11.96 -13.99 12.87
CA ARG A 101 12.87 -14.91 12.19
C ARG A 101 13.72 -14.22 11.14
N ARG A 102 13.15 -13.25 10.39
CA ARG A 102 13.88 -12.45 9.39
C ARG A 102 14.67 -11.30 10.01
N GLY A 103 14.53 -11.05 11.31
CA GLY A 103 15.19 -9.96 12.03
C GLY A 103 14.86 -8.59 11.45
N LEU A 104 13.60 -8.36 11.09
CA LEU A 104 13.15 -7.10 10.50
C LEU A 104 12.96 -6.03 11.58
N ASP A 105 13.15 -4.77 11.20
CA ASP A 105 12.90 -3.59 12.03
C ASP A 105 11.55 -2.97 11.73
N ALA A 106 11.14 -3.02 10.46
CA ALA A 106 9.77 -2.76 10.03
C ALA A 106 9.36 -3.69 8.89
N ALA A 107 8.06 -3.89 8.74
CA ALA A 107 7.48 -4.72 7.67
C ALA A 107 6.09 -4.24 7.29
N THR A 108 5.66 -4.65 6.10
CA THR A 108 4.26 -4.60 5.65
C THR A 108 3.83 -5.96 5.12
N CYS A 109 2.58 -6.06 4.69
CA CYS A 109 1.98 -7.28 4.17
C CYS A 109 1.45 -7.09 2.75
N PRO A 110 1.37 -8.15 1.93
CA PRO A 110 0.61 -8.10 0.70
C PRO A 110 -0.87 -7.83 0.98
N VAL A 111 -1.50 -7.05 0.14
CA VAL A 111 -2.93 -6.71 0.24
C VAL A 111 -3.79 -7.69 -0.56
N LEU A 112 -4.95 -8.06 -0.01
CA LEU A 112 -6.02 -8.74 -0.72
C LEU A 112 -7.28 -7.87 -0.70
N PRO A 113 -8.14 -7.92 -1.73
CA PRO A 113 -9.40 -7.20 -1.69
C PRO A 113 -10.36 -7.89 -0.71
N LEU A 114 -10.93 -7.13 0.20
CA LEU A 114 -12.05 -7.58 1.04
C LEU A 114 -13.36 -7.28 0.30
N GLY A 115 -13.91 -8.28 -0.37
CA GLY A 115 -15.03 -8.10 -1.31
C GLY A 115 -14.56 -7.62 -2.68
N GLY A 116 -15.45 -6.90 -3.40
CA GLY A 116 -15.15 -6.38 -4.72
C GLY A 116 -15.29 -7.39 -5.85
N ASN A 117 -14.76 -7.07 -7.01
CA ASN A 117 -14.85 -7.86 -8.23
C ASN A 117 -13.44 -8.26 -8.75
N LEU A 118 -13.43 -8.96 -9.90
CA LEU A 118 -12.17 -9.39 -10.53
C LEU A 118 -11.22 -8.22 -10.83
N THR A 119 -11.75 -7.04 -11.19
CA THR A 119 -10.94 -5.84 -11.45
C THR A 119 -10.24 -5.39 -10.18
N ASP A 120 -10.91 -5.44 -9.02
CA ASP A 120 -10.33 -5.09 -7.73
C ASP A 120 -9.21 -6.08 -7.34
N ALA A 121 -9.41 -7.37 -7.61
CA ALA A 121 -8.38 -8.38 -7.40
C ALA A 121 -7.14 -8.14 -8.28
N ILE A 122 -7.32 -7.82 -9.55
CA ILE A 122 -6.22 -7.48 -10.47
C ILE A 122 -5.48 -6.22 -9.98
N PHE A 123 -6.22 -5.21 -9.51
CA PHE A 123 -5.67 -3.98 -9.01
C PHE A 123 -4.78 -4.20 -7.76
N HIS A 124 -5.28 -4.97 -6.78
CA HIS A 124 -4.52 -5.31 -5.58
C HIS A 124 -3.29 -6.16 -5.91
N GLN A 125 -3.42 -7.11 -6.84
CA GLN A 125 -2.28 -7.89 -7.28
C GLN A 125 -1.22 -7.04 -7.98
N ALA A 126 -1.62 -6.07 -8.81
CA ALA A 126 -0.69 -5.12 -9.43
C ALA A 126 0.02 -4.26 -8.38
N ALA A 127 -0.69 -3.83 -7.33
CA ALA A 127 -0.11 -3.09 -6.20
C ALA A 127 0.93 -3.95 -5.44
N ASN A 128 0.64 -5.23 -5.19
CA ASN A 128 1.59 -6.16 -4.55
C ASN A 128 2.86 -6.36 -5.40
N VAL A 129 2.70 -6.55 -6.71
CA VAL A 129 3.84 -6.67 -7.64
C VAL A 129 4.67 -5.40 -7.65
N PHE A 130 4.02 -4.24 -7.67
CA PHE A 130 4.71 -2.95 -7.61
C PHE A 130 5.48 -2.79 -6.31
N LEU A 131 4.87 -3.11 -5.17
CA LEU A 131 5.49 -3.04 -3.85
C LEU A 131 6.77 -3.90 -3.77
N GLU A 132 6.72 -5.14 -4.25
CA GLU A 132 7.88 -6.03 -4.30
C GLU A 132 8.96 -5.56 -5.29
N ALA A 133 8.56 -5.10 -6.46
CA ALA A 133 9.50 -4.64 -7.48
C ALA A 133 10.26 -3.38 -7.08
N THR A 134 9.62 -2.47 -6.34
CA THR A 134 10.23 -1.21 -5.91
C THR A 134 11.00 -1.32 -4.60
N ARG A 135 10.75 -2.33 -3.78
CA ARG A 135 11.37 -2.53 -2.46
C ARG A 135 12.91 -2.36 -2.44
N PRO A 136 13.70 -2.87 -3.42
CA PRO A 136 15.16 -2.77 -3.35
C PRO A 136 15.72 -1.35 -3.46
N PHE A 137 15.02 -0.44 -4.13
CA PHE A 137 15.50 0.92 -4.42
C PHE A 137 14.60 2.03 -3.86
N SER A 138 13.34 1.74 -3.59
CA SER A 138 12.38 2.67 -2.97
C SER A 138 11.51 1.91 -1.96
N PRO A 139 12.07 1.46 -0.81
CA PRO A 139 11.32 0.72 0.18
C PRO A 139 10.22 1.60 0.78
N HIS A 140 9.00 1.09 0.78
CA HIS A 140 7.84 1.78 1.31
C HIS A 140 6.81 0.80 1.85
N ALA A 141 5.93 1.25 2.74
CA ALA A 141 4.83 0.48 3.26
C ALA A 141 3.52 1.24 3.03
N PRO A 142 2.48 0.59 2.51
CA PRO A 142 1.15 1.19 2.53
C PRO A 142 0.60 1.22 3.96
N GLY A 143 -0.06 2.31 4.32
CA GLY A 143 -0.49 2.62 5.70
C GLY A 143 -1.45 1.63 6.34
N PHE A 144 -2.13 0.79 5.54
CA PHE A 144 -3.12 -0.15 6.05
C PHE A 144 -2.54 -1.22 7.00
N CYS A 145 -1.25 -1.56 6.89
CA CYS A 145 -0.59 -2.53 7.76
C CYS A 145 0.91 -2.26 7.84
N ILE A 146 1.38 -1.80 8.99
CA ILE A 146 2.80 -1.58 9.25
C ILE A 146 3.17 -2.22 10.58
N LEU A 147 4.12 -3.17 10.54
CA LEU A 147 4.78 -3.68 11.73
C LEU A 147 6.06 -2.91 11.94
N SER A 148 6.36 -2.57 13.20
CA SER A 148 7.65 -1.95 13.56
C SER A 148 8.08 -2.39 14.95
N ARG A 149 9.38 -2.54 15.18
CA ARG A 149 9.90 -2.65 16.53
C ARG A 149 9.66 -1.32 17.25
N LYS A 150 9.19 -1.37 18.51
CA LYS A 150 8.96 -0.15 19.30
C LYS A 150 10.23 0.69 19.41
N GLN A 151 11.37 0.04 19.56
CA GLN A 151 12.66 0.73 19.62
C GLN A 151 13.01 1.44 18.30
N THR A 152 12.75 0.80 17.16
CA THR A 152 12.94 1.39 15.83
C THR A 152 12.02 2.59 15.63
N HIS A 153 10.74 2.47 15.99
CA HIS A 153 9.80 3.59 15.94
C HIS A 153 10.30 4.79 16.74
N ALA A 154 10.79 4.56 17.96
CA ALA A 154 11.33 5.61 18.82
C ALA A 154 12.63 6.22 18.25
N SER A 155 13.54 5.40 17.71
CA SER A 155 14.84 5.86 17.19
C SER A 155 14.73 6.79 15.98
N ILE A 156 13.71 6.57 15.13
CA ILE A 156 13.45 7.43 13.95
C ILE A 156 12.52 8.61 14.26
N GLY A 157 12.07 8.76 15.51
CA GLY A 157 11.15 9.82 15.92
C GLY A 157 9.69 9.62 15.49
N GLY A 158 9.28 8.37 15.20
CA GLY A 158 7.91 8.05 14.79
C GLY A 158 7.58 8.48 13.35
N PHE A 159 6.29 8.64 13.07
CA PHE A 159 5.79 9.20 11.81
C PHE A 159 5.94 10.73 11.80
N ASP A 160 6.26 11.31 10.64
CA ASP A 160 6.32 12.76 10.50
C ASP A 160 4.91 13.36 10.43
N GLU A 161 4.51 14.09 11.47
CA GLU A 161 3.18 14.69 11.58
C GLU A 161 2.99 15.94 10.71
N ALA A 162 4.08 16.49 10.14
CA ALA A 162 4.00 17.60 9.20
C ALA A 162 3.50 17.14 7.82
N LEU A 163 3.73 15.87 7.47
CA LEU A 163 3.29 15.31 6.20
C LEU A 163 1.78 15.08 6.17
N TYR A 164 1.15 15.48 5.07
CA TYR A 164 -0.27 15.24 4.80
C TYR A 164 -0.52 13.91 4.10
N LEU A 165 0.43 13.47 3.28
CA LEU A 165 0.40 12.25 2.49
C LEU A 165 1.76 11.57 2.54
N SER A 166 1.76 10.24 2.36
CA SER A 166 2.97 9.42 2.29
C SER A 166 3.82 9.42 3.58
N GLU A 167 3.22 9.70 4.72
CA GLU A 167 3.86 9.59 6.04
C GLU A 167 4.35 8.17 6.33
N ASP A 168 3.66 7.17 5.79
CA ASP A 168 3.98 5.76 5.86
C ASP A 168 5.23 5.41 5.01
N HIS A 169 5.34 5.98 3.84
CA HIS A 169 6.51 5.82 2.97
C HIS A 169 7.74 6.53 3.54
N ASP A 170 7.57 7.76 4.02
CA ASP A 170 8.64 8.51 4.69
C ASP A 170 9.16 7.75 5.91
N TYR A 171 8.26 7.16 6.70
CA TYR A 171 8.59 6.35 7.86
C TYR A 171 9.57 5.23 7.51
N VAL A 172 9.26 4.43 6.49
CA VAL A 172 10.12 3.34 6.03
C VAL A 172 11.43 3.87 5.46
N ARG A 173 11.40 4.94 4.68
CA ARG A 173 12.59 5.57 4.09
C ARG A 173 13.57 6.04 5.18
N ARG A 174 13.09 6.77 6.22
CA ARG A 174 13.93 7.20 7.34
C ARG A 174 14.52 6.03 8.11
N MET A 175 13.72 4.99 8.34
CA MET A 175 14.18 3.79 9.02
C MET A 175 15.28 3.07 8.22
N VAL A 176 15.12 2.88 6.92
CA VAL A 176 16.14 2.24 6.06
C VAL A 176 17.38 3.11 5.94
N ALA A 177 17.25 4.44 5.87
CA ALA A 177 18.38 5.37 5.85
C ALA A 177 19.25 5.30 7.12
N GLN A 178 18.68 4.88 8.25
CA GLN A 178 19.40 4.60 9.49
C GLN A 178 19.95 3.16 9.59
N GLY A 179 19.91 2.40 8.49
CA GLY A 179 20.40 1.01 8.43
C GLY A 179 19.42 -0.04 8.90
N GLY A 180 18.15 0.32 9.14
CA GLY A 180 17.10 -0.62 9.53
C GLY A 180 16.69 -1.54 8.38
N ARG A 181 16.21 -2.73 8.73
CA ARG A 181 15.83 -3.80 7.80
C ARG A 181 14.33 -3.77 7.55
N PHE A 182 13.92 -3.46 6.32
CA PHE A 182 12.53 -3.51 5.88
C PHE A 182 12.22 -4.78 5.12
N GLY A 183 11.00 -5.32 5.28
CA GLY A 183 10.53 -6.48 4.55
C GLY A 183 9.04 -6.47 4.26
N ILE A 184 8.66 -7.21 3.23
CA ILE A 184 7.26 -7.57 2.97
C ILE A 184 7.08 -8.99 3.50
N LEU A 185 6.07 -9.21 4.35
CA LEU A 185 5.75 -10.52 4.91
C LEU A 185 5.00 -11.36 3.88
N HIS A 186 5.02 -12.68 4.07
CA HIS A 186 4.29 -13.59 3.17
C HIS A 186 2.84 -13.83 3.59
N VAL A 187 2.43 -13.33 4.75
CA VAL A 187 1.05 -13.39 5.21
C VAL A 187 0.27 -12.18 4.68
N PRO A 188 -0.74 -12.38 3.83
CA PRO A 188 -1.53 -11.28 3.29
C PRO A 188 -2.58 -10.79 4.28
N ILE A 189 -3.06 -9.56 4.07
CA ILE A 189 -4.17 -8.99 4.83
C ILE A 189 -5.27 -8.48 3.88
N PRO A 190 -6.55 -8.87 4.08
CA PRO A 190 -7.68 -8.31 3.35
C PRO A 190 -7.95 -6.85 3.76
N VAL A 191 -8.14 -5.98 2.76
CA VAL A 191 -8.43 -4.55 2.93
C VAL A 191 -9.70 -4.20 2.16
N SER A 192 -10.55 -3.37 2.75
CA SER A 192 -11.80 -2.93 2.12
C SER A 192 -11.56 -2.23 0.79
N VAL A 193 -12.39 -2.54 -0.20
CA VAL A 193 -12.38 -1.89 -1.52
C VAL A 193 -13.16 -0.57 -1.53
N ARG A 194 -13.62 -0.07 -0.38
CA ARG A 194 -14.47 1.14 -0.28
C ARG A 194 -13.90 2.34 -1.03
N ARG A 195 -12.58 2.57 -0.97
CA ARG A 195 -11.93 3.67 -1.68
C ARG A 195 -12.02 3.52 -3.19
N LEU A 196 -11.91 2.29 -3.68
CA LEU A 196 -12.07 1.99 -5.11
C LEU A 196 -13.51 2.23 -5.58
N GLU A 197 -14.49 2.03 -4.68
CA GLU A 197 -15.91 2.24 -4.96
C GLU A 197 -16.32 3.71 -4.86
N THR A 198 -15.86 4.43 -3.81
CA THR A 198 -16.21 5.84 -3.56
C THR A 198 -15.45 6.80 -4.47
N ASP A 199 -14.14 6.65 -4.60
CA ASP A 199 -13.29 7.57 -5.36
C ASP A 199 -13.20 7.18 -6.85
N GLY A 200 -13.62 5.96 -7.17
CA GLY A 200 -13.51 5.38 -8.51
C GLY A 200 -12.13 4.77 -8.77
N ARG A 201 -12.12 3.54 -9.30
CA ARG A 201 -10.92 2.71 -9.53
C ARG A 201 -9.82 3.43 -10.30
N TRP A 202 -10.17 4.14 -11.37
CA TRP A 202 -9.22 4.88 -12.20
C TRP A 202 -8.61 6.08 -11.48
N ASN A 203 -9.41 6.82 -10.69
CA ASN A 203 -8.91 7.95 -9.91
C ASN A 203 -7.90 7.48 -8.86
N VAL A 204 -8.20 6.38 -8.19
CA VAL A 204 -7.29 5.77 -7.20
C VAL A 204 -5.99 5.31 -7.88
N ALA A 205 -6.09 4.62 -9.03
CA ALA A 205 -4.93 4.18 -9.80
C ALA A 205 -4.02 5.35 -10.21
N VAL A 206 -4.59 6.40 -10.77
CA VAL A 206 -3.85 7.60 -11.19
C VAL A 206 -3.18 8.29 -10.00
N ARG A 207 -3.90 8.45 -8.87
CA ARG A 207 -3.35 9.06 -7.65
C ARG A 207 -2.17 8.26 -7.10
N TYR A 208 -2.31 6.94 -6.94
CA TYR A 208 -1.22 6.10 -6.45
C TYR A 208 -0.03 6.05 -7.42
N SER A 209 -0.29 6.01 -8.74
CA SER A 209 0.78 6.08 -9.73
C SER A 209 1.53 7.41 -9.66
N PHE A 210 0.82 8.52 -9.50
CA PHE A 210 1.42 9.84 -9.36
C PHE A 210 2.27 9.94 -8.08
N LEU A 211 1.76 9.47 -6.93
CA LEU A 211 2.51 9.41 -5.68
C LEU A 211 3.76 8.56 -5.79
N ALA A 212 3.65 7.39 -6.42
CA ALA A 212 4.77 6.48 -6.63
C ALA A 212 5.87 7.11 -7.51
N ILE A 213 5.48 7.77 -8.61
CA ILE A 213 6.42 8.50 -9.49
C ILE A 213 7.09 9.63 -8.70
N ASN A 214 6.31 10.42 -7.95
CA ASN A 214 6.85 11.51 -7.14
C ASN A 214 7.92 11.02 -6.17
N GLN A 215 7.67 9.92 -5.47
CA GLN A 215 8.62 9.32 -4.54
C GLN A 215 9.87 8.76 -5.22
N MET A 216 9.70 8.08 -6.37
CA MET A 216 10.84 7.57 -7.14
C MET A 216 11.74 8.71 -7.66
N MET A 217 11.20 9.90 -7.87
CA MET A 217 11.93 11.10 -8.28
C MET A 217 12.52 11.90 -7.11
N GLY A 218 12.40 11.42 -5.86
CA GLY A 218 12.89 12.10 -4.66
C GLY A 218 12.02 13.27 -4.21
N ASP A 219 10.72 13.11 -4.29
CA ASP A 219 9.70 14.09 -3.89
C ASP A 219 9.84 15.46 -4.59
N PRO A 220 9.88 15.51 -5.95
CA PRO A 220 10.09 16.74 -6.71
C PRO A 220 8.93 17.74 -6.60
N PHE A 221 7.77 17.31 -6.11
CA PHE A 221 6.61 18.17 -5.91
C PHE A 221 6.44 18.50 -4.43
N ASP A 222 6.29 19.78 -4.13
CA ASP A 222 5.96 20.19 -2.78
C ASP A 222 4.50 19.83 -2.40
N GLN A 223 4.17 19.96 -1.11
CA GLN A 223 2.86 19.61 -0.59
C GLN A 223 1.73 20.41 -1.28
N ALA A 224 1.95 21.66 -1.63
CA ALA A 224 0.95 22.51 -2.28
C ALA A 224 0.62 22.01 -3.69
N VAL A 225 1.60 21.45 -4.41
CA VAL A 225 1.40 20.81 -5.70
C VAL A 225 0.62 19.50 -5.53
N LEU A 226 1.00 18.67 -4.56
CA LEU A 226 0.29 17.43 -4.26
C LEU A 226 -1.17 17.70 -3.92
N ASP A 227 -1.46 18.67 -3.06
CA ASP A 227 -2.82 19.06 -2.67
C ASP A 227 -3.64 19.57 -3.86
N ARG A 228 -3.03 20.30 -4.78
CA ARG A 228 -3.70 20.80 -6.00
C ARG A 228 -4.11 19.68 -6.94
N TYR A 229 -3.25 18.65 -7.14
CA TYR A 229 -3.49 17.57 -8.10
C TYR A 229 -4.23 16.40 -7.50
N LEU A 230 -4.03 16.11 -6.20
CA LEU A 230 -4.71 15.00 -5.51
C LEU A 230 -6.02 15.43 -4.84
N GLY A 231 -6.27 16.73 -4.76
CA GLY A 231 -7.38 17.34 -4.02
C GLY A 231 -7.15 17.31 -2.52
N GLU A 232 -7.93 18.09 -1.76
CA GLU A 232 -7.92 18.00 -0.31
C GLU A 232 -8.26 16.56 0.10
N TYR A 233 -7.28 15.85 0.58
CA TYR A 233 -7.49 14.53 1.18
C TYR A 233 -8.17 14.75 2.53
N ARG A 234 -9.50 14.71 2.54
CA ARG A 234 -10.30 14.81 3.78
C ARG A 234 -10.34 13.45 4.44
N PHE A 235 -9.50 13.30 5.44
CA PHE A 235 -9.57 12.15 6.35
C PHE A 235 -10.95 12.11 7.02
N GLY A 236 -11.67 10.98 6.87
CA GLY A 236 -12.93 10.72 7.59
C GLY A 236 -14.19 11.39 7.07
N HIS A 237 -14.16 12.11 5.98
CA HIS A 237 -15.39 12.56 5.34
C HIS A 237 -15.81 11.57 4.23
N HIS A 238 -16.95 10.92 4.41
CA HIS A 238 -17.73 10.44 3.29
C HIS A 238 -18.04 11.66 2.42
N ALA A 239 -17.26 11.87 1.37
CA ALA A 239 -17.49 12.96 0.46
C ALA A 239 -18.84 12.72 -0.20
N LEU A 240 -19.87 13.41 0.27
CA LEU A 240 -21.04 13.70 -0.53
C LEU A 240 -20.51 14.19 -1.87
N ALA A 241 -20.67 13.35 -2.89
CA ALA A 241 -20.43 13.54 -4.32
C ALA A 241 -19.87 14.95 -4.68
N ALA A 242 -18.59 15.17 -4.46
CA ALA A 242 -17.88 16.22 -5.15
C ALA A 242 -17.87 15.80 -6.62
N LYS A 243 -18.72 16.43 -7.44
CA LYS A 243 -18.72 16.28 -8.89
C LYS A 243 -17.26 16.33 -9.34
N SER A 244 -16.74 15.20 -9.80
CA SER A 244 -15.41 15.06 -10.32
C SER A 244 -15.25 16.09 -11.44
N ARG A 245 -14.61 17.20 -11.14
CA ARG A 245 -14.07 18.05 -12.17
C ARG A 245 -12.97 17.24 -12.82
N TRP A 246 -13.24 16.74 -13.99
CA TRP A 246 -12.23 16.20 -14.87
C TRP A 246 -11.04 17.15 -14.83
N VAL A 247 -9.89 16.67 -14.35
CA VAL A 247 -8.61 17.36 -14.57
C VAL A 247 -8.54 17.52 -16.09
N ARG A 248 -8.69 18.75 -16.58
CA ARG A 248 -8.65 18.99 -18.01
C ARG A 248 -7.24 18.63 -18.46
N LEU A 249 -7.12 17.70 -19.38
CA LEU A 249 -5.89 17.34 -20.07
C LEU A 249 -5.09 18.55 -20.60
N VAL A 250 -5.73 19.73 -20.64
CA VAL A 250 -5.16 21.01 -21.09
C VAL A 250 -4.06 21.52 -20.14
N ASP A 251 -4.11 21.20 -18.83
CA ASP A 251 -3.07 21.67 -17.90
C ASP A 251 -1.78 20.83 -17.99
N LEU A 252 -1.84 19.64 -18.57
CA LEU A 252 -0.65 18.81 -18.80
C LEU A 252 0.26 19.39 -19.90
N GLN A 253 -0.26 20.20 -20.83
CA GLN A 253 0.57 20.84 -21.85
C GLN A 253 1.45 21.97 -21.32
N GLN A 254 1.06 22.64 -20.22
CA GLN A 254 1.91 23.66 -19.60
C GLN A 254 3.02 23.05 -18.72
N ILE A 255 2.81 21.84 -18.19
CA ILE A 255 3.84 21.11 -17.44
C ILE A 255 4.92 20.59 -18.42
N SER A 256 4.57 20.38 -19.69
CA SER A 256 5.44 19.75 -20.69
C SER A 256 6.68 20.57 -21.08
N LEU A 257 6.69 21.89 -20.88
CA LEU A 257 7.78 22.73 -21.40
C LEU A 257 8.96 22.94 -20.43
N VAL A 258 8.79 22.72 -19.14
CA VAL A 258 9.86 22.94 -18.14
C VAL A 258 10.52 21.63 -17.68
N THR A 259 9.84 20.51 -17.77
CA THR A 259 10.26 19.24 -17.14
C THR A 259 10.63 18.11 -18.11
N ILE A 260 10.49 18.27 -19.42
CA ILE A 260 10.65 17.16 -20.39
C ILE A 260 12.10 16.79 -20.68
N SER A 261 13.06 17.69 -20.50
CA SER A 261 14.47 17.38 -20.80
C SER A 261 15.06 16.26 -19.90
N PRO A 262 14.92 16.30 -18.56
CA PRO A 262 15.35 15.22 -17.69
C PRO A 262 14.51 13.95 -17.85
N ILE A 263 13.18 14.10 -18.05
CA ILE A 263 12.27 12.96 -18.23
C ILE A 263 12.57 12.21 -19.53
N ARG A 264 12.90 12.90 -20.61
CA ARG A 264 13.29 12.24 -21.88
C ARG A 264 14.54 11.38 -21.75
N GLN A 265 15.54 11.83 -20.97
CA GLN A 265 16.73 11.02 -20.69
C GLN A 265 16.39 9.82 -19.81
N THR A 266 15.59 10.03 -18.75
CA THR A 266 15.18 8.96 -17.82
C THR A 266 14.24 7.95 -18.49
N VAL A 267 13.29 8.41 -19.32
CA VAL A 267 12.41 7.53 -20.12
C VAL A 267 13.20 6.76 -21.17
N GLY A 268 14.20 7.39 -21.81
CA GLY A 268 15.11 6.70 -22.72
C GLY A 268 15.92 5.59 -22.05
N SER A 269 16.42 5.85 -20.85
CA SER A 269 17.14 4.86 -20.03
C SER A 269 16.21 3.73 -19.56
N ILE A 270 15.01 4.06 -19.06
CA ILE A 270 13.98 3.09 -18.66
C ILE A 270 13.52 2.26 -19.88
N HIS A 271 13.38 2.87 -21.04
CA HIS A 271 13.02 2.16 -22.27
C HIS A 271 14.10 1.15 -22.69
N GLN A 272 15.37 1.52 -22.54
CA GLN A 272 16.49 0.61 -22.83
C GLN A 272 16.59 -0.54 -21.83
N GLU A 273 16.43 -0.26 -20.53
CA GLU A 273 16.39 -1.27 -19.48
C GLU A 273 15.16 -2.16 -19.56
N THR A 274 14.00 -1.59 -19.90
CA THR A 274 12.76 -2.36 -20.11
C THR A 274 12.90 -3.28 -21.33
N ARG A 275 13.52 -2.85 -22.43
CA ARG A 275 13.86 -3.73 -23.55
C ARG A 275 14.80 -4.85 -23.15
N GLN A 276 15.83 -4.56 -22.36
CA GLN A 276 16.74 -5.61 -21.85
C GLN A 276 16.04 -6.58 -20.92
N LEU A 277 15.11 -6.10 -20.05
CA LEU A 277 14.28 -6.95 -19.19
C LEU A 277 13.30 -7.81 -20.01
N ILE A 278 12.69 -7.27 -21.05
CA ILE A 278 11.82 -8.02 -21.95
C ILE A 278 12.61 -9.09 -22.70
N CYS A 279 13.82 -8.78 -23.21
CA CYS A 279 14.70 -9.76 -23.85
C CYS A 279 15.13 -10.86 -22.86
N ARG A 280 15.52 -10.52 -21.63
CA ARG A 280 15.84 -11.51 -20.57
C ARG A 280 14.62 -12.33 -20.18
N TYR A 281 13.43 -11.72 -20.13
CA TYR A 281 12.18 -12.42 -19.87
C TYR A 281 11.83 -13.41 -20.97
N ASP A 282 12.02 -13.04 -22.24
CA ASP A 282 11.79 -13.94 -23.39
C ASP A 282 12.80 -15.09 -23.45
N GLU A 283 14.06 -14.87 -23.06
CA GLU A 283 15.04 -15.96 -22.90
C GLU A 283 14.68 -16.89 -21.75
N SER A 284 14.33 -16.33 -20.58
CA SER A 284 13.85 -17.11 -19.42
C SER A 284 12.55 -17.87 -19.74
N ARG A 285 11.68 -17.29 -20.56
CA ARG A 285 10.43 -17.90 -21.04
C ARG A 285 10.67 -19.05 -22.00
N LYS A 286 11.70 -18.98 -22.86
CA LYS A 286 12.11 -20.10 -23.71
C LYS A 286 12.62 -21.25 -22.86
N THR A 287 13.45 -20.99 -21.86
CA THR A 287 13.97 -21.99 -20.91
C THR A 287 12.85 -22.58 -20.04
N LEU A 288 11.91 -21.77 -19.56
CA LEU A 288 10.73 -22.24 -18.83
C LEU A 288 9.81 -23.11 -19.73
N ASN A 289 9.57 -22.72 -21.00
CA ASN A 289 8.75 -23.52 -21.91
C ASN A 289 9.40 -24.87 -22.25
N GLU A 290 10.71 -24.97 -22.25
CA GLU A 290 11.42 -26.26 -22.39
C GLU A 290 11.32 -27.10 -21.12
N LEU A 291 11.44 -26.51 -19.94
CA LEU A 291 11.23 -27.19 -18.64
C LEU A 291 9.77 -27.65 -18.46
N PHE A 292 8.79 -26.89 -18.96
CA PHE A 292 7.37 -27.26 -18.90
C PHE A 292 6.94 -28.34 -19.90
N ARG A 293 7.79 -28.67 -20.89
CA ARG A 293 7.54 -29.78 -21.82
C ARG A 293 7.74 -31.16 -21.18
N ILE A 294 8.39 -31.24 -20.06
CA ILE A 294 8.86 -32.51 -19.45
C ILE A 294 8.04 -32.94 -18.20
N GLY A 295 6.75 -32.63 -18.10
CA GLY A 295 5.93 -33.35 -17.14
C GLY A 295 4.97 -32.56 -16.27
N MET A 296 3.93 -31.98 -16.84
CA MET A 296 2.81 -31.44 -16.04
C MET A 296 1.47 -32.13 -16.32
N PRO A 297 0.61 -32.36 -15.28
CA PRO A 297 -0.74 -32.92 -15.41
C PRO A 297 -1.68 -31.99 -16.19
N ALA A 298 -2.65 -32.59 -16.92
CA ALA A 298 -3.54 -31.92 -17.86
C ALA A 298 -4.36 -30.75 -17.29
N ALA A 299 -4.74 -30.77 -16.00
CA ALA A 299 -5.54 -29.75 -15.34
C ALA A 299 -4.81 -28.37 -15.21
N ILE A 300 -3.48 -28.37 -15.23
CA ILE A 300 -2.69 -27.12 -15.15
C ILE A 300 -2.43 -26.52 -16.53
N ARG A 301 -2.61 -27.29 -17.59
CA ARG A 301 -2.44 -26.80 -19.00
C ARG A 301 -3.56 -25.84 -19.41
N GLU A 302 -4.80 -26.04 -18.98
CA GLU A 302 -5.93 -25.17 -19.37
C GLU A 302 -5.90 -23.82 -18.71
N THR A 303 -5.56 -23.73 -17.43
CA THR A 303 -5.40 -22.45 -16.71
C THR A 303 -4.21 -21.64 -17.24
N SER A 304 -3.13 -22.30 -17.67
CA SER A 304 -1.97 -21.66 -18.30
C SER A 304 -2.31 -21.08 -19.69
N LEU A 305 -3.21 -21.73 -20.44
CA LEU A 305 -3.60 -21.28 -21.79
C LEU A 305 -4.50 -20.03 -21.73
N ALA A 306 -5.38 -19.93 -20.74
CA ALA A 306 -6.23 -18.76 -20.49
C ALA A 306 -5.40 -17.53 -20.05
N ALA A 307 -4.42 -17.74 -19.18
CA ALA A 307 -3.47 -16.70 -18.77
C ALA A 307 -2.59 -16.22 -19.95
N LYS A 308 -2.15 -17.12 -20.83
CA LYS A 308 -1.38 -16.76 -22.04
C LYS A 308 -2.18 -15.89 -23.01
N LYS A 309 -3.48 -16.11 -23.17
CA LYS A 309 -4.34 -15.28 -24.03
C LYS A 309 -4.54 -13.88 -23.44
N GLY A 310 -4.69 -13.76 -22.13
CA GLY A 310 -4.82 -12.47 -21.44
C GLY A 310 -3.56 -11.60 -21.54
N VAL A 311 -2.38 -12.18 -21.32
CA VAL A 311 -1.09 -11.49 -21.39
C VAL A 311 -0.78 -11.05 -22.83
N LYS A 312 -1.07 -11.89 -23.85
CA LYS A 312 -0.86 -11.53 -25.27
C LYS A 312 -1.73 -10.34 -25.69
N GLY A 313 -2.96 -10.24 -25.18
CA GLY A 313 -3.85 -9.10 -25.45
C GLY A 313 -3.37 -7.80 -24.79
N LEU A 314 -2.73 -7.87 -23.62
CA LEU A 314 -2.13 -6.69 -22.94
C LEU A 314 -0.88 -6.20 -23.68
N THR A 315 0.00 -7.10 -24.11
CA THR A 315 1.24 -6.76 -24.82
C THR A 315 0.93 -6.05 -26.15
N VAL A 316 -0.04 -6.54 -26.92
CA VAL A 316 -0.47 -5.92 -28.18
C VAL A 316 -1.09 -4.53 -27.96
N LYS A 317 -1.85 -4.33 -26.87
CA LYS A 317 -2.40 -3.01 -26.52
C LYS A 317 -1.32 -2.03 -26.06
N MET A 318 -0.33 -2.47 -25.31
CA MET A 318 0.80 -1.65 -24.91
C MET A 318 1.69 -1.24 -26.07
N GLU A 319 1.99 -2.16 -27.00
CA GLU A 319 2.74 -1.85 -28.22
C GLU A 319 1.99 -0.83 -29.11
N ALA A 320 0.66 -0.94 -29.21
CA ALA A 320 -0.16 0.03 -29.95
C ALA A 320 -0.11 1.42 -29.32
N LEU A 321 -0.13 1.52 -27.98
CA LEU A 321 -0.02 2.79 -27.25
C LEU A 321 1.37 3.42 -27.37
N ILE A 322 2.43 2.61 -27.34
CA ILE A 322 3.81 3.07 -27.52
C ILE A 322 4.01 3.61 -28.94
N ASN A 323 3.52 2.88 -29.96
CA ASN A 323 3.63 3.31 -31.36
C ASN A 323 2.75 4.52 -31.71
N GLN A 324 1.74 4.84 -30.88
CA GLN A 324 0.93 6.06 -31.02
C GLN A 324 1.63 7.27 -30.38
N ALA A 325 2.38 7.06 -29.29
CA ALA A 325 3.16 8.09 -28.63
C ALA A 325 4.43 8.50 -29.42
N ASP A 326 4.99 7.61 -30.22
CA ASP A 326 6.16 7.90 -31.08
C ASP A 326 5.79 8.69 -32.37
N LYS A 327 4.49 8.86 -32.65
CA LYS A 327 3.98 9.58 -33.84
C LYS A 327 3.39 10.95 -33.52
N SER A 328 3.33 11.34 -32.24
CA SER A 328 2.90 12.65 -31.75
C SER A 328 4.08 13.42 -31.15
#